data_50697f7befb1c3b3d73a0f1748624f61
#
_entry.id   50697f7befb1c3b3d73a0f1748624f61
#
_cell.length_a   1.000
_cell.length_b   1.000
_cell.length_c   1.000
_cell.angle_alpha   90.00
_cell.angle_beta   90.00
_cell.angle_gamma   90.00
#
_symmetry.space_group_name_H-M   'P 1'
#
loop_
_entity.id
_entity.type
_entity.pdbx_description
1 polymer ?
#
loop_
_entity_poly.entity_id
_entity_poly.type
_entity_poly.pdbx_seq_one_letter_code
_entity_poly.pdbx_strand_id
1 'polypeptide(L)'
;MVNNADFNGVNMVKSGGTTVYALANDSGSSKLTVGAEDLSLGGGNVTLSAAASFNSASSASAYISTIDTDLTNVNTALTKLGTGSNALASHATFVQSLQTSLQTGISNLVDADMAAESAQLQALQTKQQLGVQALSIANQSTSIMLSLFR
;
A
#
# COMPACT_ATOMS: atom_id res chain seq x y z
N MET A 1 0.64 -31.15 7.61
CA MET A 1 -0.08 -29.85 7.64
C MET A 1 0.90 -28.68 7.55
N VAL A 2 1.85 -28.55 8.48
CA VAL A 2 2.80 -27.41 8.49
C VAL A 2 3.54 -27.20 7.17
N ASN A 3 4.06 -28.27 6.54
CA ASN A 3 4.78 -28.19 5.27
C ASN A 3 3.93 -27.77 4.07
N ASN A 4 2.61 -27.85 4.18
CA ASN A 4 1.66 -27.48 3.10
C ASN A 4 1.00 -26.10 3.33
N ALA A 5 1.43 -25.37 4.36
CA ALA A 5 0.96 -24.02 4.66
C ALA A 5 1.71 -22.96 3.83
N ASP A 6 1.83 -23.24 2.53
CA ASP A 6 2.50 -22.34 1.58
C ASP A 6 1.47 -21.42 0.92
N PHE A 7 1.76 -20.14 0.91
CA PHE A 7 1.03 -19.14 0.14
C PHE A 7 2.02 -18.34 -0.70
N ASN A 8 1.85 -18.35 -2.01
CA ASN A 8 2.73 -17.65 -2.96
C ASN A 8 4.23 -17.94 -2.76
N GLY A 9 4.56 -19.21 -2.45
CA GLY A 9 5.93 -19.66 -2.20
C GLY A 9 6.50 -19.29 -0.83
N VAL A 10 5.69 -18.71 0.07
CA VAL A 10 6.07 -18.35 1.42
C VAL A 10 5.37 -19.25 2.43
N ASN A 11 6.16 -19.89 3.30
CA ASN A 11 5.65 -20.63 4.45
C ASN A 11 6.25 -20.03 5.73
N MET A 12 5.39 -19.52 6.59
CA MET A 12 5.81 -18.86 7.83
C MET A 12 5.85 -19.81 9.04
N VAL A 13 5.38 -21.06 8.90
CA VAL A 13 5.16 -21.97 10.02
C VAL A 13 5.99 -23.24 9.97
N LYS A 14 6.77 -23.45 8.92
CA LYS A 14 7.69 -24.59 8.81
C LYS A 14 9.06 -24.26 9.42
N SER A 15 9.85 -25.29 9.66
CA SER A 15 11.27 -25.12 10.00
C SER A 15 12.01 -24.34 8.93
N GLY A 16 12.75 -23.31 9.32
CA GLY A 16 13.34 -22.35 8.40
C GLY A 16 12.33 -21.51 7.61
N GLY A 17 11.16 -21.28 8.18
CA GLY A 17 10.10 -20.47 7.57
C GLY A 17 10.54 -19.07 7.21
N THR A 18 9.85 -18.44 6.25
CA THR A 18 10.23 -17.13 5.71
C THR A 18 9.48 -16.01 6.44
N THR A 19 10.23 -15.05 6.96
CA THR A 19 9.68 -13.80 7.53
C THR A 19 9.09 -12.92 6.44
N VAL A 20 7.92 -12.35 6.68
CA VAL A 20 7.23 -11.44 5.75
C VAL A 20 7.52 -9.99 6.13
N TYR A 21 7.77 -9.18 5.12
CA TYR A 21 8.04 -7.75 5.26
C TYR A 21 7.08 -6.92 4.42
N ALA A 22 6.57 -5.84 4.99
CA ALA A 22 5.90 -4.78 4.24
C ALA A 22 6.70 -3.48 4.38
N LEU A 23 6.81 -2.70 3.32
CA LEU A 23 7.45 -1.38 3.37
C LEU A 23 6.59 -0.44 4.21
N ALA A 24 7.20 0.22 5.20
CA ALA A 24 6.51 1.17 6.08
C ALA A 24 6.71 2.63 5.67
N ASN A 25 7.63 2.90 4.74
CA ASN A 25 7.89 4.23 4.18
C ASN A 25 8.28 4.13 2.69
N ASP A 26 8.27 5.28 2.03
CA ASP A 26 8.59 5.44 0.60
C ASP A 26 10.05 5.14 0.27
N SER A 27 10.97 5.44 1.18
CA SER A 27 12.41 5.21 1.01
C SER A 27 12.82 3.74 1.22
N GLY A 28 11.91 2.87 1.69
CA GLY A 28 12.21 1.46 1.98
C GLY A 28 13.14 1.23 3.18
N SER A 29 13.48 2.30 3.93
CA SER A 29 14.35 2.22 5.09
C SER A 29 13.68 1.63 6.34
N SER A 30 12.33 1.69 6.40
CA SER A 30 11.52 1.11 7.46
C SER A 30 10.62 0.02 6.93
N LYS A 31 10.50 -1.08 7.68
CA LYS A 31 9.71 -2.26 7.31
C LYS A 31 8.85 -2.70 8.48
N LEU A 32 7.61 -3.02 8.20
CA LEU A 32 6.76 -3.79 9.10
C LEU A 32 7.10 -5.27 8.91
N THR A 33 7.51 -5.93 9.98
CA THR A 33 8.03 -7.30 9.95
C THR A 33 7.10 -8.24 10.69
N VAL A 34 6.72 -9.34 10.06
CA VAL A 34 6.05 -10.47 10.70
C VAL A 34 6.98 -11.67 10.64
N GLY A 35 7.50 -12.07 11.81
CA GLY A 35 8.43 -13.19 11.93
C GLY A 35 7.77 -14.52 11.62
N ALA A 36 8.54 -15.44 11.08
CA ALA A 36 8.13 -16.84 10.95
C ALA A 36 8.17 -17.52 12.33
N GLU A 37 7.22 -18.41 12.58
CA GLU A 37 7.09 -19.19 13.83
C GLU A 37 7.13 -20.68 13.47
N ASP A 38 8.18 -21.40 13.87
CA ASP A 38 8.32 -22.82 13.57
C ASP A 38 7.34 -23.66 14.40
N LEU A 39 6.31 -24.20 13.74
CA LEU A 39 5.30 -25.10 14.31
C LEU A 39 5.51 -26.55 13.87
N SER A 40 6.67 -26.90 13.32
CA SER A 40 7.00 -28.28 12.96
C SER A 40 7.30 -29.10 14.20
N LEU A 41 7.07 -30.42 14.12
CA LEU A 41 7.47 -31.37 15.16
C LEU A 41 8.99 -31.36 15.35
N GLY A 42 9.43 -31.25 16.61
CA GLY A 42 10.83 -31.08 16.95
C GLY A 42 11.38 -29.67 16.67
N GLY A 43 10.50 -28.71 16.34
CA GLY A 43 10.86 -27.32 16.11
C GLY A 43 10.91 -26.47 17.38
N GLY A 44 11.00 -25.14 17.21
CA GLY A 44 11.16 -24.23 18.33
C GLY A 44 9.92 -24.08 19.21
N ASN A 45 8.71 -24.18 18.63
CA ASN A 45 7.45 -24.03 19.35
C ASN A 45 6.80 -25.38 19.70
N VAL A 46 7.13 -26.46 18.96
CA VAL A 46 6.65 -27.82 19.20
C VAL A 46 7.87 -28.72 19.37
N THR A 47 8.30 -28.89 20.59
CA THR A 47 9.54 -29.64 20.95
C THR A 47 9.34 -31.12 20.94
N LEU A 48 8.09 -31.59 20.89
CA LEU A 48 7.75 -33.02 20.85
C LEU A 48 8.36 -33.67 19.60
N SER A 49 9.15 -34.72 19.79
CA SER A 49 9.77 -35.46 18.68
C SER A 49 8.78 -36.42 18.03
N ALA A 50 8.86 -36.55 16.70
CA ALA A 50 8.12 -37.57 15.94
C ALA A 50 8.46 -39.02 16.36
N ALA A 51 9.64 -39.23 16.98
CA ALA A 51 10.10 -40.52 17.51
C ALA A 51 9.80 -40.72 19.01
N ALA A 52 8.96 -39.85 19.58
CA ALA A 52 8.60 -39.97 21.01
C ALA A 52 7.90 -41.29 21.28
N SER A 53 8.34 -41.99 22.36
CA SER A 53 7.77 -43.25 22.79
C SER A 53 7.58 -43.27 24.31
N PHE A 54 6.54 -43.95 24.74
CA PHE A 54 6.19 -44.06 26.18
C PHE A 54 6.60 -45.45 26.71
N ASN A 55 7.73 -45.55 27.41
CA ASN A 55 8.24 -46.82 27.93
C ASN A 55 7.97 -46.99 29.41
N SER A 56 7.54 -45.95 30.13
CA SER A 56 7.27 -45.93 31.56
C SER A 56 6.27 -44.84 31.93
N ALA A 57 5.67 -44.96 33.11
CA ALA A 57 4.79 -43.94 33.68
C ALA A 57 5.53 -42.59 33.85
N SER A 58 6.82 -42.63 34.19
CA SER A 58 7.63 -41.42 34.31
C SER A 58 7.85 -40.72 32.98
N SER A 59 8.13 -41.47 31.91
CA SER A 59 8.25 -40.88 30.58
C SER A 59 6.93 -40.31 30.08
N ALA A 60 5.81 -40.99 30.32
CA ALA A 60 4.49 -40.47 29.98
C ALA A 60 4.17 -39.14 30.69
N SER A 61 4.49 -39.05 32.02
CA SER A 61 4.32 -37.79 32.75
C SER A 61 5.17 -36.65 32.22
N ALA A 62 6.43 -36.94 31.83
CA ALA A 62 7.30 -35.95 31.21
C ALA A 62 6.75 -35.45 29.88
N TYR A 63 6.18 -36.32 29.04
CA TYR A 63 5.55 -35.94 27.78
C TYR A 63 4.29 -35.08 27.95
N ILE A 64 3.48 -35.32 28.99
CA ILE A 64 2.34 -34.48 29.33
C ILE A 64 2.81 -33.05 29.59
N SER A 65 3.87 -32.86 30.39
CA SER A 65 4.43 -31.55 30.68
C SER A 65 5.01 -30.89 29.42
N THR A 66 5.61 -31.67 28.51
CA THR A 66 6.11 -31.16 27.21
C THR A 66 4.95 -30.70 26.35
N ILE A 67 3.86 -31.46 26.25
CA ILE A 67 2.67 -31.10 25.46
C ILE A 67 2.03 -29.82 26.00
N ASP A 68 1.91 -29.64 27.32
CA ASP A 68 1.38 -28.43 27.92
C ASP A 68 2.23 -27.21 27.59
N THR A 69 3.56 -27.36 27.58
CA THR A 69 4.50 -26.32 27.20
C THR A 69 4.37 -25.99 25.70
N ASP A 70 4.37 -27.04 24.86
CA ASP A 70 4.22 -26.88 23.41
C ASP A 70 2.88 -26.19 23.04
N LEU A 71 1.80 -26.53 23.73
CA LEU A 71 0.49 -25.91 23.55
C LEU A 71 0.54 -24.39 23.87
N THR A 72 1.23 -24.04 24.96
CA THR A 72 1.45 -22.63 25.32
C THR A 72 2.28 -21.90 24.26
N ASN A 73 3.33 -22.53 23.76
CA ASN A 73 4.19 -21.97 22.70
C ASN A 73 3.41 -21.78 21.39
N VAL A 74 2.59 -22.76 20.98
CA VAL A 74 1.73 -22.68 19.80
C VAL A 74 0.72 -21.53 19.94
N ASN A 75 0.08 -21.38 21.10
CA ASN A 75 -0.83 -20.24 21.35
C ASN A 75 -0.10 -18.89 21.25
N THR A 76 1.12 -18.83 21.76
CA THR A 76 1.96 -17.63 21.66
C THR A 76 2.33 -17.33 20.21
N ALA A 77 2.73 -18.34 19.45
CA ALA A 77 3.04 -18.21 18.02
C ALA A 77 1.82 -17.74 17.20
N LEU A 78 0.64 -18.34 17.46
CA LEU A 78 -0.61 -17.91 16.83
C LEU A 78 -0.97 -16.47 17.17
N THR A 79 -0.75 -16.06 18.40
CA THR A 79 -0.97 -14.67 18.82
C THR A 79 -0.04 -13.70 18.07
N LYS A 80 1.24 -14.03 17.93
CA LYS A 80 2.21 -13.22 17.18
C LYS A 80 1.83 -13.12 15.70
N LEU A 81 1.47 -14.25 15.07
CA LEU A 81 1.04 -14.27 13.68
C LEU A 81 -0.26 -13.48 13.48
N GLY A 82 -1.23 -13.62 14.39
CA GLY A 82 -2.48 -12.87 14.37
C GLY A 82 -2.27 -11.36 14.53
N THR A 83 -1.42 -10.97 15.48
CA THR A 83 -1.05 -9.57 15.67
C THR A 83 -0.33 -9.01 14.45
N GLY A 84 0.60 -9.78 13.86
CA GLY A 84 1.29 -9.42 12.64
C GLY A 84 0.34 -9.25 11.45
N SER A 85 -0.61 -10.16 11.29
CA SER A 85 -1.65 -10.07 10.26
C SER A 85 -2.51 -8.82 10.42
N ASN A 86 -2.95 -8.50 11.63
CA ASN A 86 -3.72 -7.29 11.91
C ASN A 86 -2.89 -6.00 11.65
N ALA A 87 -1.61 -6.02 12.01
CA ALA A 87 -0.72 -4.89 11.73
C ALA A 87 -0.54 -4.67 10.23
N LEU A 88 -0.36 -5.73 9.43
CA LEU A 88 -0.29 -5.66 7.98
C LEU A 88 -1.60 -5.16 7.36
N ALA A 89 -2.76 -5.64 7.83
CA ALA A 89 -4.07 -5.20 7.36
C ALA A 89 -4.30 -3.70 7.65
N SER A 90 -3.95 -3.26 8.87
CA SER A 90 -4.05 -1.84 9.24
C SER A 90 -3.12 -0.96 8.40
N HIS A 91 -1.90 -1.43 8.13
CA HIS A 91 -0.95 -0.73 7.26
C HIS A 91 -1.47 -0.64 5.82
N ALA A 92 -2.02 -1.73 5.27
CA ALA A 92 -2.62 -1.73 3.93
C ALA A 92 -3.77 -0.71 3.83
N THR A 93 -4.64 -0.65 4.84
CA THR A 93 -5.72 0.34 4.91
C THR A 93 -5.19 1.76 4.98
N PHE A 94 -4.15 2.01 5.76
CA PHE A 94 -3.50 3.32 5.84
C PHE A 94 -2.93 3.74 4.48
N VAL A 95 -2.18 2.86 3.81
CA VAL A 95 -1.59 3.14 2.49
C VAL A 95 -2.67 3.44 1.45
N GLN A 96 -3.78 2.70 1.48
CA GLN A 96 -4.92 2.93 0.59
C GLN A 96 -5.59 4.30 0.84
N SER A 97 -5.75 4.68 2.10
CA SER A 97 -6.28 6.01 2.47
C SER A 97 -5.35 7.14 2.05
N LEU A 98 -4.04 6.96 2.22
CA LEU A 98 -3.02 7.89 1.76
C LEU A 98 -3.05 8.06 0.24
N GLN A 99 -3.14 6.95 -0.50
CA GLN A 99 -3.24 6.97 -1.97
C GLN A 99 -4.49 7.74 -2.43
N THR A 100 -5.64 7.51 -1.79
CA THR A 100 -6.88 8.23 -2.10
C THR A 100 -6.75 9.72 -1.81
N SER A 101 -6.12 10.10 -0.70
CA SER A 101 -5.88 11.50 -0.34
C SER A 101 -4.96 12.20 -1.32
N LEU A 102 -3.87 11.53 -1.74
CA LEU A 102 -2.95 12.04 -2.76
C LEU A 102 -3.65 12.20 -4.11
N GLN A 103 -4.45 11.21 -4.52
CA GLN A 103 -5.24 11.28 -5.75
C GLN A 103 -6.19 12.48 -5.75
N THR A 104 -6.89 12.70 -4.64
CA THR A 104 -7.79 13.85 -4.46
C THR A 104 -7.01 15.17 -4.51
N GLY A 105 -5.86 15.22 -3.85
CA GLY A 105 -4.97 16.40 -3.89
C GLY A 105 -4.50 16.73 -5.30
N ILE A 106 -4.06 15.73 -6.04
CA ILE A 106 -3.62 15.89 -7.45
C ILE A 106 -4.79 16.35 -8.31
N SER A 107 -5.99 15.74 -8.17
CA SER A 107 -7.18 16.13 -8.94
C SER A 107 -7.55 17.60 -8.68
N ASN A 108 -7.53 18.03 -7.41
CA ASN A 108 -7.82 19.43 -7.08
C ASN A 108 -6.80 20.41 -7.66
N LEU A 109 -5.52 20.04 -7.71
CA LEU A 109 -4.49 20.87 -8.35
C LEU A 109 -4.68 20.97 -9.88
N VAL A 110 -4.94 19.83 -10.50
CA VAL A 110 -5.17 19.77 -11.96
C VAL A 110 -6.42 20.52 -12.36
N ASP A 111 -7.52 20.38 -11.61
CA ASP A 111 -8.77 21.09 -11.88
C ASP A 111 -8.62 22.61 -11.72
N ALA A 112 -7.84 23.06 -10.72
CA ALA A 112 -7.54 24.48 -10.54
C ALA A 112 -6.69 25.05 -11.68
N ASP A 113 -5.72 24.29 -12.20
CA ASP A 113 -4.88 24.70 -13.34
C ASP A 113 -5.69 24.76 -14.64
N MET A 114 -6.56 23.78 -14.89
CA MET A 114 -7.47 23.76 -16.03
C MET A 114 -8.47 24.95 -16.03
N ALA A 115 -8.95 25.36 -14.84
CA ALA A 115 -9.81 26.53 -14.71
C ALA A 115 -9.06 27.84 -15.05
N ALA A 116 -7.82 27.98 -14.61
CA ALA A 116 -6.95 29.11 -14.94
C ALA A 116 -6.65 29.17 -16.45
N GLU A 117 -6.33 28.04 -17.05
CA GLU A 117 -6.06 27.92 -18.49
C GLU A 117 -7.30 28.26 -19.33
N SER A 118 -8.48 27.78 -18.92
CA SER A 118 -9.75 28.12 -19.60
C SER A 118 -10.03 29.60 -19.54
N ALA A 119 -9.78 30.28 -18.42
CA ALA A 119 -9.92 31.72 -18.29
C ALA A 119 -8.94 32.49 -19.21
N GLN A 120 -7.69 32.00 -19.32
CA GLN A 120 -6.70 32.59 -20.26
C GLN A 120 -7.12 32.41 -21.69
N LEU A 121 -7.62 31.24 -22.10
CA LEU A 121 -8.12 31.00 -23.44
C LEU A 121 -9.29 31.92 -23.79
N GLN A 122 -10.25 32.13 -22.89
CA GLN A 122 -11.34 33.07 -23.10
C GLN A 122 -10.84 34.53 -23.25
N ALA A 123 -9.88 34.93 -22.42
CA ALA A 123 -9.28 36.27 -22.53
C ALA A 123 -8.55 36.46 -23.84
N LEU A 124 -7.81 35.44 -24.33
CA LEU A 124 -7.15 35.48 -25.65
C LEU A 124 -8.14 35.55 -26.79
N GLN A 125 -9.23 34.78 -26.77
CA GLN A 125 -10.30 34.83 -27.77
C GLN A 125 -10.95 36.23 -27.82
N THR A 126 -11.21 36.81 -26.64
CA THR A 126 -11.77 38.16 -26.55
C THR A 126 -10.79 39.22 -27.14
N LYS A 127 -9.50 39.10 -26.79
CA LYS A 127 -8.44 39.97 -27.36
C LYS A 127 -8.33 39.83 -28.89
N GLN A 128 -8.45 38.63 -29.41
CA GLN A 128 -8.43 38.37 -30.84
C GLN A 128 -9.63 39.01 -31.54
N GLN A 129 -10.84 38.89 -30.99
CA GLN A 129 -12.04 39.52 -31.54
C GLN A 129 -11.95 41.07 -31.54
N LEU A 130 -11.47 41.62 -30.40
CA LEU A 130 -11.22 43.08 -30.34
C LEU A 130 -10.15 43.55 -31.31
N GLY A 131 -9.10 42.75 -31.50
CA GLY A 131 -8.06 43.04 -32.49
C GLY A 131 -8.59 43.07 -33.94
N VAL A 132 -9.44 42.13 -34.30
CA VAL A 132 -10.09 42.10 -35.64
C VAL A 132 -11.03 43.29 -35.81
N GLN A 133 -11.79 43.64 -34.80
CA GLN A 133 -12.66 44.85 -34.84
C GLN A 133 -11.85 46.13 -34.94
N ALA A 134 -10.76 46.27 -34.18
CA ALA A 134 -9.89 47.45 -34.26
C ALA A 134 -9.25 47.59 -35.66
N LEU A 135 -8.78 46.46 -36.25
CA LEU A 135 -8.28 46.45 -37.62
C LEU A 135 -9.35 46.83 -38.66
N SER A 136 -10.59 46.36 -38.47
CA SER A 136 -11.72 46.71 -39.33
C SER A 136 -12.03 48.22 -39.27
N ILE A 137 -12.06 48.80 -38.08
CA ILE A 137 -12.27 50.23 -37.86
C ILE A 137 -11.10 51.05 -38.47
N ALA A 138 -9.86 50.61 -38.27
CA ALA A 138 -8.69 51.29 -38.85
C ALA A 138 -8.71 51.28 -40.37
N ASN A 139 -9.09 50.19 -41.03
CA ASN A 139 -9.24 50.10 -42.47
C ASN A 139 -10.40 50.93 -42.98
N GLN A 140 -11.50 51.04 -42.26
CA GLN A 140 -12.64 51.85 -42.61
C GLN A 140 -12.32 53.38 -42.55
N SER A 141 -11.54 53.77 -41.55
CA SER A 141 -11.11 55.18 -41.40
C SER A 141 -10.27 55.64 -42.54
N THR A 142 -9.39 54.80 -43.09
CA THR A 142 -8.58 55.10 -44.29
C THR A 142 -9.43 55.24 -45.56
N SER A 143 -10.49 54.46 -45.73
CA SER A 143 -11.40 54.56 -46.88
C SER A 143 -12.26 55.83 -46.88
N ILE A 144 -12.64 56.27 -45.66
CA ILE A 144 -13.37 57.54 -45.48
C ILE A 144 -12.48 58.72 -45.80
N MET A 145 -11.21 58.73 -45.39
CA MET A 145 -10.27 59.78 -45.80
C MET A 145 -10.07 59.85 -47.36
N LEU A 146 -9.96 58.67 -47.99
CA LEU A 146 -9.85 58.64 -49.46
C LEU A 146 -11.10 59.19 -50.16
N SER A 147 -12.28 59.01 -49.60
CA SER A 147 -13.53 59.54 -50.16
C SER A 147 -13.70 61.06 -50.00
N LEU A 148 -12.96 61.70 -49.10
CA LEU A 148 -12.99 63.15 -48.89
C LEU A 148 -12.08 63.87 -49.85
N PHE A 149 -11.12 63.21 -50.49
CA PHE A 149 -10.19 63.77 -51.49
C PHE A 149 -10.59 63.44 -52.91
N ARG A 150 -11.74 62.94 -53.13
CA ARG A 150 -12.33 62.66 -54.45
C ARG A 150 -13.55 63.54 -54.69
#